data_ffc6a1d8cc599ff0d6cb3077f99b5075
#
_entry.id   ffc6a1d8cc599ff0d6cb3077f99b5075
#
_cell.length_a   1.000
_cell.length_b   1.000
_cell.length_c   1.000
_cell.angle_alpha   90.00
_cell.angle_beta   90.00
_cell.angle_gamma   90.00
#
_symmetry.space_group_name_H-M   'P 1'
#
loop_
_entity.id
_entity.type
_entity.pdbx_description
1 polymer ?
#
loop_
_entity_poly.entity_id
_entity_poly.type
_entity_poly.pdbx_seq_one_letter_code
_entity_poly.pdbx_strand_id
1 'polypeptide(L)'
;MASFIAPPAKRASLISWVFAGFSIANVAGVPIGNKIAELGSWRNSFWMVTILTIFIFAALIVYAPRDTPQLNIKNDTSKKSHQGGAAFIKDKRTILTCLFIVFVCAAQFSYYTYITKILTESMGFKTELLSPLLFILGFVSIIGNKIGGYIAGRGNMKDIPWLYLFMAIALVVTGFTMQLRIFAFILIALICIVNCSYGSSVTVFLLDIASHSYPQALDLASSLNPVFSNVGIAVGSLVAAQAINFISIAQIVFISAIFAFIAFILAMTIKYLIR
;
A
#
# COMPACT_ATOMS: atom_id res chain seq x y z
N MET A 1 16.59 6.62 -9.11
CA MET A 1 17.89 7.00 -8.50
C MET A 1 18.65 5.79 -7.96
N ALA A 2 18.15 5.01 -7.00
CA ALA A 2 18.89 3.86 -6.44
C ALA A 2 19.38 2.86 -7.51
N SER A 3 18.61 2.64 -8.57
CA SER A 3 18.97 1.76 -9.68
C SER A 3 20.09 2.28 -10.59
N PHE A 4 20.41 3.57 -10.55
CA PHE A 4 21.48 4.19 -11.35
C PHE A 4 22.81 4.29 -10.59
N ILE A 5 22.74 4.47 -9.27
CA ILE A 5 23.94 4.65 -8.41
C ILE A 5 24.58 3.30 -8.07
N ALA A 6 23.78 2.23 -8.03
CA ALA A 6 24.25 0.91 -7.63
C ALA A 6 24.83 0.09 -8.78
N PRO A 7 25.92 -0.66 -8.54
CA PRO A 7 26.37 -1.72 -9.46
C PRO A 7 25.24 -2.71 -9.71
N PRO A 8 25.12 -3.30 -10.93
CA PRO A 8 24.02 -4.19 -11.30
C PRO A 8 23.75 -5.30 -10.27
N ALA A 9 24.80 -5.89 -9.72
CA ALA A 9 24.71 -6.95 -8.72
C ALA A 9 24.10 -6.51 -7.36
N LYS A 10 24.12 -5.21 -7.01
CA LYS A 10 23.62 -4.68 -5.74
C LYS A 10 22.30 -3.91 -5.85
N ARG A 11 21.79 -3.70 -7.07
CA ARG A 11 20.55 -2.95 -7.33
C ARG A 11 19.34 -3.53 -6.60
N ALA A 12 19.15 -4.84 -6.70
CA ALA A 12 18.05 -5.53 -6.03
C ALA A 12 18.12 -5.39 -4.51
N SER A 13 19.31 -5.49 -3.93
CA SER A 13 19.53 -5.31 -2.50
C SER A 13 19.21 -3.90 -2.03
N LEU A 14 19.64 -2.86 -2.76
CA LEU A 14 19.35 -1.47 -2.40
C LEU A 14 17.85 -1.14 -2.50
N ILE A 15 17.18 -1.63 -3.54
CA ILE A 15 15.71 -1.48 -3.66
C ILE A 15 15.02 -2.17 -2.48
N SER A 16 15.47 -3.36 -2.09
CA SER A 16 14.93 -4.09 -0.93
C SER A 16 15.11 -3.32 0.37
N TRP A 17 16.24 -2.62 0.58
CA TRP A 17 16.46 -1.76 1.74
C TRP A 17 15.52 -0.56 1.79
N VAL A 18 15.20 0.06 0.62
CA VAL A 18 14.20 1.14 0.56
C VAL A 18 12.83 0.63 0.98
N PHE A 19 12.41 -0.53 0.49
CA PHE A 19 11.14 -1.15 0.92
C PHE A 19 11.16 -1.60 2.38
N ALA A 20 12.30 -2.07 2.89
CA ALA A 20 12.46 -2.39 4.31
C ALA A 20 12.28 -1.14 5.19
N GLY A 21 12.81 0.02 4.77
CA GLY A 21 12.60 1.31 5.44
C GLY A 21 11.12 1.67 5.54
N PHE A 22 10.36 1.50 4.45
CA PHE A 22 8.90 1.71 4.46
C PHE A 22 8.19 0.76 5.44
N SER A 23 8.58 -0.51 5.48
CA SER A 23 8.02 -1.49 6.42
C SER A 23 8.35 -1.13 7.87
N ILE A 24 9.59 -0.73 8.16
CA ILE A 24 10.02 -0.29 9.49
C ILE A 24 9.21 0.95 9.93
N ALA A 25 9.02 1.92 9.02
CA ALA A 25 8.23 3.11 9.30
C ALA A 25 6.78 2.78 9.65
N ASN A 26 6.16 1.81 8.98
CA ASN A 26 4.81 1.36 9.30
C ASN A 26 4.75 0.63 10.65
N VAL A 27 5.73 -0.22 10.96
CA VAL A 27 5.77 -0.99 12.21
C VAL A 27 6.03 -0.10 13.43
N ALA A 28 6.98 0.82 13.32
CA ALA A 28 7.43 1.66 14.44
C ALA A 28 6.70 3.01 14.49
N GLY A 29 6.41 3.62 13.34
CA GLY A 29 5.89 4.99 13.25
C GLY A 29 4.53 5.15 13.90
N VAL A 30 3.59 4.24 13.60
CA VAL A 30 2.22 4.32 14.15
C VAL A 30 2.22 4.13 15.68
N PRO A 31 2.84 3.08 16.27
CA PRO A 31 2.89 2.92 17.72
C PRO A 31 3.64 4.05 18.44
N ILE A 32 4.76 4.50 17.89
CA ILE A 32 5.54 5.61 18.47
C ILE A 32 4.73 6.92 18.43
N GLY A 33 4.12 7.23 17.28
CA GLY A 33 3.28 8.41 17.13
C GLY A 33 2.09 8.40 18.08
N ASN A 34 1.43 7.25 18.25
CA ASN A 34 0.32 7.09 19.20
C ASN A 34 0.81 7.28 20.66
N LYS A 35 1.94 6.68 21.02
CA LYS A 35 2.51 6.83 22.37
C LYS A 35 2.88 8.26 22.71
N ILE A 36 3.46 9.00 21.77
CA ILE A 36 3.78 10.42 21.94
C ILE A 36 2.50 11.27 22.08
N ALA A 37 1.45 10.93 21.33
CA ALA A 37 0.16 11.58 21.45
C ALA A 37 -0.50 11.34 22.83
N GLU A 38 -0.40 10.12 23.37
CA GLU A 38 -0.88 9.73 24.69
C GLU A 38 -0.14 10.46 25.83
N LEU A 39 1.19 10.61 25.72
CA LEU A 39 2.03 11.26 26.74
C LEU A 39 1.89 12.77 26.78
N GLY A 40 1.26 13.38 25.80
CA GLY A 40 1.11 14.84 25.76
C GLY A 40 -0.05 15.29 24.90
N SER A 41 0.22 15.67 23.66
CA SER A 41 -0.79 16.14 22.71
C SER A 41 -0.53 15.53 21.34
N TRP A 42 -1.58 15.35 20.55
CA TRP A 42 -1.46 14.92 19.15
C TRP A 42 -0.49 15.81 18.33
N ARG A 43 -0.33 17.09 18.74
CA ARG A 43 0.64 18.01 18.14
C ARG A 43 2.09 17.54 18.27
N ASN A 44 2.42 16.84 19.36
CA ASN A 44 3.77 16.33 19.60
C ASN A 44 4.16 15.26 18.58
N SER A 45 3.22 14.45 18.10
CA SER A 45 3.45 13.50 17.03
C SER A 45 3.81 14.20 15.71
N PHE A 46 3.17 15.32 15.39
CA PHE A 46 3.52 16.12 14.22
C PHE A 46 4.88 16.80 14.36
N TRP A 47 5.21 17.30 15.56
CA TRP A 47 6.54 17.87 15.84
C TRP A 47 7.64 16.82 15.66
N MET A 48 7.44 15.59 16.13
CA MET A 48 8.38 14.49 15.92
C MET A 48 8.62 14.25 14.43
N VAL A 49 7.57 14.14 13.63
CA VAL A 49 7.68 13.93 12.18
C VAL A 49 8.40 15.10 11.51
N THR A 50 8.09 16.34 11.93
CA THR A 50 8.73 17.56 11.39
C THR A 50 10.23 17.56 11.66
N ILE A 51 10.65 17.28 12.89
CA ILE A 51 12.08 17.23 13.28
C ILE A 51 12.81 16.15 12.48
N LEU A 52 12.20 14.94 12.39
CA LEU A 52 12.76 13.84 11.62
C LEU A 52 12.91 14.20 10.14
N THR A 53 11.91 14.87 9.57
CA THR A 53 11.91 15.32 8.16
C THR A 53 13.02 16.35 7.91
N ILE A 54 13.20 17.33 8.81
CA ILE A 54 14.28 18.31 8.72
C ILE A 54 15.65 17.62 8.76
N PHE A 55 15.82 16.64 9.67
CA PHE A 55 17.06 15.89 9.76
C PHE A 55 17.36 15.09 8.49
N ILE A 56 16.35 14.38 7.94
CA ILE A 56 16.47 13.64 6.68
C ILE A 56 16.77 14.58 5.52
N PHE A 57 16.11 15.74 5.46
CA PHE A 57 16.33 16.74 4.42
C PHE A 57 17.77 17.29 4.46
N ALA A 58 18.28 17.60 5.65
CA ALA A 58 19.66 18.03 5.83
C ALA A 58 20.66 16.93 5.40
N ALA A 59 20.39 15.68 5.76
CA ALA A 59 21.20 14.53 5.32
C ALA A 59 21.19 14.38 3.80
N LEU A 60 20.04 14.55 3.15
CA LEU A 60 19.94 14.50 1.69
C LEU A 60 20.75 15.61 1.01
N ILE A 61 20.76 16.84 1.54
CA ILE A 61 21.57 17.94 1.00
C ILE A 61 23.06 17.60 1.04
N VAL A 62 23.51 16.92 2.11
CA VAL A 62 24.93 16.57 2.31
C VAL A 62 25.35 15.37 1.49
N TYR A 63 24.51 14.30 1.47
CA TYR A 63 24.89 12.99 0.93
C TYR A 63 24.33 12.71 -0.47
N ALA A 64 23.31 13.46 -0.95
CA ALA A 64 22.76 13.20 -2.27
C ALA A 64 23.77 13.60 -3.36
N PRO A 65 24.12 12.70 -4.29
CA PRO A 65 25.00 13.03 -5.40
C PRO A 65 24.36 14.10 -6.29
N ARG A 66 25.10 15.18 -6.54
CA ARG A 66 24.64 16.32 -7.35
C ARG A 66 24.61 16.00 -8.85
N ASP A 67 25.43 15.05 -9.28
CA ASP A 67 25.54 14.61 -10.67
C ASP A 67 24.82 13.27 -10.84
N THR A 68 23.53 13.32 -11.11
CA THR A 68 22.83 12.14 -11.66
C THR A 68 23.13 12.09 -13.15
N PRO A 69 23.67 10.97 -13.69
CA PRO A 69 23.82 10.81 -15.12
C PRO A 69 22.44 10.93 -15.77
N GLN A 70 22.19 12.07 -16.37
CA GLN A 70 21.05 12.23 -17.26
C GLN A 70 21.37 11.31 -18.44
N LEU A 71 20.55 10.27 -18.63
CA LEU A 71 20.53 9.58 -19.89
C LEU A 71 20.38 10.67 -20.95
N ASN A 72 21.42 10.84 -21.79
CA ASN A 72 21.38 11.71 -22.95
C ASN A 72 20.33 11.16 -23.92
N ILE A 73 19.07 11.43 -23.61
CA ILE A 73 17.95 11.21 -24.51
C ILE A 73 18.10 12.32 -25.54
N LYS A 74 18.85 12.03 -26.63
CA LYS A 74 18.94 12.88 -27.79
C LYS A 74 17.53 13.37 -28.13
N ASN A 75 17.41 14.67 -28.41
CA ASN A 75 16.18 15.47 -28.58
C ASN A 75 15.08 14.91 -29.50
N ASP A 76 15.31 13.79 -30.17
CA ASP A 76 14.33 13.11 -31.03
C ASP A 76 13.33 12.19 -30.31
N THR A 77 13.57 11.91 -29.02
CA THR A 77 12.76 10.93 -28.26
C THR A 77 11.64 11.58 -27.44
N SER A 78 11.63 12.90 -27.25
CA SER A 78 10.62 13.53 -26.36
C SER A 78 9.19 13.37 -26.88
N LYS A 79 8.95 13.53 -28.18
CA LYS A 79 7.62 13.30 -28.79
C LYS A 79 7.23 11.83 -28.77
N LYS A 80 8.17 10.90 -29.07
CA LYS A 80 7.92 9.46 -28.99
C LYS A 80 7.71 8.96 -27.55
N SER A 81 8.41 9.54 -26.58
CA SER A 81 8.25 9.23 -25.16
C SER A 81 6.86 9.64 -24.65
N HIS A 82 6.38 10.83 -25.00
CA HIS A 82 5.03 11.26 -24.63
C HIS A 82 3.93 10.40 -25.29
N GLN A 83 4.12 10.01 -26.55
CA GLN A 83 3.16 9.12 -27.24
C GLN A 83 3.16 7.72 -26.63
N GLY A 84 4.32 7.18 -26.28
CA GLY A 84 4.45 5.87 -25.61
C GLY A 84 3.84 5.85 -24.21
N GLY A 85 4.04 6.91 -23.43
CA GLY A 85 3.44 7.08 -22.09
C GLY A 85 1.92 7.19 -22.14
N ALA A 86 1.37 7.98 -23.07
CA ALA A 86 -0.08 8.10 -23.25
C ALA A 86 -0.74 6.79 -23.72
N ALA A 87 -0.06 6.03 -24.60
CA ALA A 87 -0.53 4.73 -25.05
C ALA A 87 -0.52 3.70 -23.89
N PHE A 88 0.52 3.71 -23.06
CA PHE A 88 0.61 2.86 -21.88
C PHE A 88 -0.51 3.12 -20.87
N ILE A 89 -0.83 4.38 -20.58
CA ILE A 89 -1.95 4.73 -19.67
C ILE A 89 -3.29 4.27 -20.25
N LYS A 90 -3.47 4.32 -21.58
CA LYS A 90 -4.70 3.90 -22.26
C LYS A 90 -4.82 2.38 -22.43
N ASP A 91 -3.78 1.61 -22.17
CA ASP A 91 -3.83 0.14 -22.21
C ASP A 91 -4.82 -0.37 -21.16
N LYS A 92 -5.75 -1.24 -21.59
CA LYS A 92 -6.78 -1.83 -20.72
C LYS A 92 -6.18 -2.53 -19.50
N ARG A 93 -5.02 -3.20 -19.67
CA ARG A 93 -4.31 -3.88 -18.59
C ARG A 93 -3.82 -2.89 -17.55
N THR A 94 -3.27 -1.76 -18.01
CA THR A 94 -2.79 -0.68 -17.12
C THR A 94 -3.96 -0.02 -16.38
N ILE A 95 -5.04 0.33 -17.08
CA ILE A 95 -6.23 0.95 -16.47
C ILE A 95 -6.82 0.03 -15.39
N LEU A 96 -7.05 -1.24 -15.71
CA LEU A 96 -7.61 -2.20 -14.75
C LEU A 96 -6.70 -2.40 -13.55
N THR A 97 -5.38 -2.41 -13.77
CA THR A 97 -4.41 -2.51 -12.67
C THR A 97 -4.41 -1.26 -11.79
N CYS A 98 -4.50 -0.07 -12.38
CA CYS A 98 -4.62 1.18 -11.62
C CYS A 98 -5.92 1.22 -10.80
N LEU A 99 -7.05 0.82 -11.39
CA LEU A 99 -8.32 0.69 -10.66
C LEU A 99 -8.23 -0.35 -9.53
N PHE A 100 -7.60 -1.49 -9.79
CA PHE A 100 -7.35 -2.51 -8.77
C PHE A 100 -6.57 -1.92 -7.58
N ILE A 101 -5.49 -1.16 -7.82
CA ILE A 101 -4.72 -0.49 -6.77
C ILE A 101 -5.61 0.44 -5.94
N VAL A 102 -6.44 1.26 -6.61
CA VAL A 102 -7.36 2.18 -5.92
C VAL A 102 -8.30 1.43 -4.99
N PHE A 103 -8.95 0.37 -5.47
CA PHE A 103 -9.92 -0.37 -4.67
C PHE A 103 -9.28 -1.19 -3.54
N VAL A 104 -8.07 -1.70 -3.75
CA VAL A 104 -7.28 -2.36 -2.70
C VAL A 104 -6.95 -1.38 -1.56
N CYS A 105 -6.42 -0.21 -1.90
CA CYS A 105 -6.09 0.82 -0.91
C CYS A 105 -7.35 1.40 -0.27
N ALA A 106 -8.44 1.56 -1.01
CA ALA A 106 -9.71 1.99 -0.44
C ALA A 106 -10.27 0.96 0.54
N ALA A 107 -10.18 -0.35 0.23
CA ALA A 107 -10.57 -1.40 1.15
C ALA A 107 -9.77 -1.36 2.46
N GLN A 108 -8.46 -1.13 2.36
CA GLN A 108 -7.60 -1.03 3.54
C GLN A 108 -7.91 0.21 4.37
N PHE A 109 -7.89 1.37 3.74
CA PHE A 109 -7.92 2.63 4.48
C PHE A 109 -9.31 3.04 4.94
N SER A 110 -10.38 2.44 4.43
CA SER A 110 -11.70 2.65 5.02
C SER A 110 -11.81 2.16 6.47
N TYR A 111 -11.32 0.95 6.80
CA TYR A 111 -11.33 0.49 8.20
C TYR A 111 -10.09 0.92 8.99
N TYR A 112 -8.91 1.00 8.32
CA TYR A 112 -7.66 1.29 9.02
C TYR A 112 -7.60 2.72 9.57
N THR A 113 -8.25 3.67 8.91
CA THR A 113 -8.39 5.05 9.41
C THR A 113 -9.05 5.10 10.79
N TYR A 114 -9.95 4.17 11.07
CA TYR A 114 -10.66 4.06 12.35
C TYR A 114 -10.20 2.88 13.21
N ILE A 115 -9.04 2.29 12.92
CA ILE A 115 -8.55 1.07 13.57
C ILE A 115 -8.48 1.20 15.09
N THR A 116 -8.04 2.35 15.62
CA THR A 116 -7.97 2.59 17.07
C THR A 116 -9.36 2.53 17.71
N LYS A 117 -10.36 3.17 17.09
CA LYS A 117 -11.74 3.14 17.56
C LYS A 117 -12.39 1.76 17.39
N ILE A 118 -12.08 1.05 16.31
CA ILE A 118 -12.53 -0.34 16.11
C ILE A 118 -12.00 -1.21 17.25
N LEU A 119 -10.73 -1.10 17.59
CA LEU A 119 -10.13 -1.89 18.66
C LEU A 119 -10.70 -1.53 20.05
N THR A 120 -10.92 -0.24 20.35
CA THR A 120 -11.38 0.17 21.67
C THR A 120 -12.90 0.13 21.82
N GLU A 121 -13.64 0.77 20.91
CA GLU A 121 -15.09 0.95 21.05
C GLU A 121 -15.86 -0.29 20.54
N SER A 122 -15.44 -0.91 19.42
CA SER A 122 -16.19 -2.03 18.84
C SER A 122 -15.74 -3.38 19.40
N MET A 123 -14.43 -3.58 19.62
CA MET A 123 -13.89 -4.83 20.18
C MET A 123 -13.71 -4.75 21.71
N GLY A 124 -13.71 -3.55 22.31
CA GLY A 124 -13.62 -3.33 23.75
C GLY A 124 -12.23 -3.66 24.34
N PHE A 125 -11.15 -3.47 23.58
CA PHE A 125 -9.81 -3.52 24.13
C PHE A 125 -9.53 -2.27 24.97
N LYS A 126 -8.76 -2.43 26.06
CA LYS A 126 -8.34 -1.29 26.86
C LYS A 126 -7.35 -0.41 26.07
N THR A 127 -7.44 0.90 26.25
CA THR A 127 -6.58 1.90 25.58
C THR A 127 -5.08 1.60 25.80
N GLU A 128 -4.71 1.07 26.96
CA GLU A 128 -3.33 0.68 27.31
C GLU A 128 -2.77 -0.40 26.35
N LEU A 129 -3.63 -1.24 25.75
CA LEU A 129 -3.25 -2.29 24.82
C LEU A 129 -3.15 -1.82 23.36
N LEU A 130 -3.54 -0.59 23.04
CA LEU A 130 -3.54 -0.08 21.67
C LEU A 130 -2.14 -0.11 21.04
N SER A 131 -1.13 0.42 21.73
CA SER A 131 0.24 0.46 21.21
C SER A 131 0.80 -0.94 20.91
N PRO A 132 0.72 -1.95 21.79
CA PRO A 132 1.14 -3.31 21.45
C PRO A 132 0.30 -3.96 20.36
N LEU A 133 -1.02 -3.74 20.31
CA LEU A 133 -1.87 -4.29 19.23
C LEU A 133 -1.50 -3.69 17.86
N LEU A 134 -1.32 -2.38 17.78
CA LEU A 134 -0.87 -1.71 16.56
C LEU A 134 0.53 -2.15 16.15
N PHE A 135 1.43 -2.39 17.11
CA PHE A 135 2.76 -2.94 16.84
C PHE A 135 2.67 -4.35 16.21
N ILE A 136 1.78 -5.22 16.72
CA ILE A 136 1.55 -6.55 16.16
C ILE A 136 1.05 -6.43 14.71
N LEU A 137 0.07 -5.54 14.42
CA LEU A 137 -0.43 -5.32 13.06
C LEU A 137 0.69 -4.82 12.13
N GLY A 138 1.54 -3.91 12.61
CA GLY A 138 2.71 -3.46 11.87
C GLY A 138 3.69 -4.61 11.58
N PHE A 139 4.01 -5.44 12.58
CA PHE A 139 4.90 -6.59 12.40
C PHE A 139 4.34 -7.61 11.40
N VAL A 140 3.06 -7.89 11.48
CA VAL A 140 2.34 -8.77 10.54
C VAL A 140 2.39 -8.23 9.10
N SER A 141 2.40 -6.92 8.92
CA SER A 141 2.54 -6.28 7.61
C SER A 141 3.89 -6.59 6.94
N ILE A 142 4.96 -6.79 7.72
CA ILE A 142 6.27 -7.23 7.17
C ILE A 142 6.15 -8.63 6.55
N ILE A 143 5.41 -9.52 7.20
CA ILE A 143 5.14 -10.87 6.69
C ILE A 143 4.36 -10.78 5.38
N GLY A 144 3.34 -9.92 5.32
CA GLY A 144 2.56 -9.65 4.11
C GLY A 144 3.44 -9.16 2.95
N ASN A 145 4.34 -8.22 3.20
CA ASN A 145 5.28 -7.73 2.19
C ASN A 145 6.23 -8.83 1.66
N LYS A 146 6.72 -9.73 2.54
CA LYS A 146 7.53 -10.89 2.11
C LYS A 146 6.73 -11.85 1.24
N ILE A 147 5.49 -12.15 1.61
CA ILE A 147 4.58 -12.99 0.81
C ILE A 147 4.35 -12.34 -0.56
N GLY A 148 4.10 -11.02 -0.60
CA GLY A 148 3.96 -10.27 -1.85
C GLY A 148 5.19 -10.34 -2.75
N GLY A 149 6.37 -10.21 -2.18
CA GLY A 149 7.64 -10.38 -2.90
C GLY A 149 7.80 -11.79 -3.48
N TYR A 150 7.41 -12.83 -2.74
CA TYR A 150 7.44 -14.22 -3.19
C TYR A 150 6.45 -14.47 -4.35
N ILE A 151 5.23 -13.96 -4.25
CA ILE A 151 4.21 -14.04 -5.32
C ILE A 151 4.71 -13.31 -6.57
N ALA A 152 5.27 -12.11 -6.41
CA ALA A 152 5.85 -11.33 -7.51
C ALA A 152 6.97 -12.06 -8.22
N GLY A 153 7.86 -12.71 -7.47
CA GLY A 153 8.98 -13.49 -8.02
C GLY A 153 8.56 -14.70 -8.84
N ARG A 154 7.36 -15.23 -8.62
CA ARG A 154 6.78 -16.33 -9.43
C ARG A 154 6.04 -15.85 -10.70
N GLY A 155 5.99 -14.54 -10.94
CA GLY A 155 5.34 -13.95 -12.11
C GLY A 155 3.82 -14.14 -12.15
N ASN A 156 3.19 -14.46 -11.02
CA ASN A 156 1.81 -14.93 -11.01
C ASN A 156 0.84 -13.89 -10.40
N MET A 157 0.28 -13.02 -11.26
CA MET A 157 -1.00 -12.34 -10.94
C MET A 157 -2.16 -13.33 -10.77
N LYS A 158 -1.96 -14.63 -11.04
CA LYS A 158 -3.02 -15.66 -11.07
C LYS A 158 -3.61 -15.95 -9.70
N ASP A 159 -2.82 -15.79 -8.62
CA ASP A 159 -3.23 -16.12 -7.26
C ASP A 159 -3.84 -14.91 -6.51
N ILE A 160 -3.57 -13.70 -6.99
CA ILE A 160 -4.05 -12.45 -6.38
C ILE A 160 -5.58 -12.40 -6.21
N PRO A 161 -6.41 -12.79 -7.20
CA PRO A 161 -7.86 -12.73 -7.03
C PRO A 161 -8.35 -13.50 -5.81
N TRP A 162 -7.82 -14.69 -5.56
CA TRP A 162 -8.24 -15.53 -4.45
C TRP A 162 -7.89 -14.93 -3.08
N LEU A 163 -6.78 -14.21 -3.00
CA LEU A 163 -6.41 -13.47 -1.79
C LEU A 163 -7.43 -12.36 -1.48
N TYR A 164 -7.91 -11.65 -2.51
CA TYR A 164 -8.90 -10.58 -2.31
C TYR A 164 -10.32 -11.11 -2.07
N LEU A 165 -10.66 -12.27 -2.61
CA LEU A 165 -11.90 -12.96 -2.22
C LEU A 165 -11.85 -13.35 -0.75
N PHE A 166 -10.74 -13.96 -0.31
CA PHE A 166 -10.52 -14.30 1.10
C PHE A 166 -10.61 -13.04 1.99
N MET A 167 -9.96 -11.93 1.56
CA MET A 167 -10.01 -10.66 2.29
C MET A 167 -11.44 -10.13 2.42
N ALA A 168 -12.23 -10.16 1.34
CA ALA A 168 -13.63 -9.70 1.36
C ALA A 168 -14.47 -10.53 2.34
N ILE A 169 -14.33 -11.85 2.31
CA ILE A 169 -15.01 -12.76 3.24
C ILE A 169 -14.55 -12.52 4.68
N ALA A 170 -13.23 -12.39 4.90
CA ALA A 170 -12.67 -12.14 6.23
C ALA A 170 -13.17 -10.81 6.82
N LEU A 171 -13.30 -9.76 6.01
CA LEU A 171 -13.88 -8.47 6.43
C LEU A 171 -15.35 -8.61 6.84
N VAL A 172 -16.16 -9.34 6.07
CA VAL A 172 -17.55 -9.60 6.42
C VAL A 172 -17.63 -10.36 7.73
N VAL A 173 -16.85 -11.44 7.88
CA VAL A 173 -16.82 -12.25 9.12
C VAL A 173 -16.37 -11.38 10.30
N THR A 174 -15.36 -10.52 10.12
CA THR A 174 -14.91 -9.59 11.18
C THR A 174 -16.06 -8.69 11.64
N GLY A 175 -16.88 -8.17 10.72
CA GLY A 175 -18.02 -7.32 11.05
C GLY A 175 -19.05 -8.01 11.99
N PHE A 176 -19.27 -9.31 11.80
CA PHE A 176 -20.18 -10.08 12.65
C PHE A 176 -19.55 -10.61 13.95
N THR A 177 -18.21 -10.72 13.98
CA THR A 177 -17.50 -11.36 15.10
C THR A 177 -16.74 -10.40 15.98
N MET A 178 -16.98 -9.09 15.89
CA MET A 178 -16.25 -8.08 16.69
C MET A 178 -16.34 -8.28 18.19
N GLN A 179 -17.44 -8.86 18.68
CA GLN A 179 -17.60 -9.20 20.09
C GLN A 179 -16.63 -10.29 20.56
N LEU A 180 -16.16 -11.16 19.64
CA LEU A 180 -15.12 -12.13 19.89
C LEU A 180 -13.75 -11.47 19.68
N ARG A 181 -13.36 -10.59 20.58
CA ARG A 181 -12.21 -9.67 20.52
C ARG A 181 -10.96 -10.28 19.88
N ILE A 182 -10.48 -11.43 20.41
CA ILE A 182 -9.24 -12.08 19.96
C ILE A 182 -9.42 -12.64 18.54
N PHE A 183 -10.54 -13.27 18.24
CA PHE A 183 -10.83 -13.84 16.92
C PHE A 183 -10.90 -12.73 15.86
N ALA A 184 -11.63 -11.66 16.13
CA ALA A 184 -11.74 -10.51 15.23
C ALA A 184 -10.37 -9.83 15.02
N PHE A 185 -9.53 -9.73 16.05
CA PHE A 185 -8.17 -9.20 15.92
C PHE A 185 -7.28 -10.10 15.03
N ILE A 186 -7.37 -11.42 15.18
CA ILE A 186 -6.64 -12.36 14.30
C ILE A 186 -7.10 -12.20 12.85
N LEU A 187 -8.39 -12.03 12.59
CA LEU A 187 -8.90 -11.77 11.23
C LEU A 187 -8.33 -10.46 10.67
N ILE A 188 -8.30 -9.38 11.44
CA ILE A 188 -7.68 -8.11 11.02
C ILE A 188 -6.20 -8.30 10.71
N ALA A 189 -5.47 -9.07 11.51
CA ALA A 189 -4.07 -9.38 11.25
C ALA A 189 -3.89 -10.15 9.93
N LEU A 190 -4.73 -11.14 9.64
CA LEU A 190 -4.73 -11.86 8.37
C LEU A 190 -5.07 -10.94 7.19
N ILE A 191 -6.05 -10.04 7.35
CA ILE A 191 -6.40 -9.03 6.35
C ILE A 191 -5.20 -8.11 6.07
N CYS A 192 -4.45 -7.70 7.10
CA CYS A 192 -3.22 -6.92 6.93
C CYS A 192 -2.16 -7.66 6.11
N ILE A 193 -1.98 -8.98 6.31
CA ILE A 193 -1.06 -9.79 5.50
C ILE A 193 -1.44 -9.73 4.02
N VAL A 194 -2.71 -10.03 3.72
CA VAL A 194 -3.22 -10.03 2.34
C VAL A 194 -3.03 -8.66 1.71
N ASN A 195 -3.36 -7.62 2.46
CA ASN A 195 -3.31 -6.26 1.97
C ASN A 195 -1.89 -5.78 1.65
N CYS A 196 -0.90 -6.17 2.45
CA CYS A 196 0.50 -5.82 2.18
C CYS A 196 1.12 -6.67 1.05
N SER A 197 0.46 -7.73 0.59
CA SER A 197 1.04 -8.64 -0.41
C SER A 197 0.91 -8.18 -1.86
N TYR A 198 0.03 -7.21 -2.18
CA TYR A 198 -0.23 -6.81 -3.58
C TYR A 198 0.87 -5.94 -4.21
N GLY A 199 1.51 -5.09 -3.42
CA GLY A 199 2.31 -3.96 -3.92
C GLY A 199 3.45 -4.38 -4.85
N SER A 200 4.22 -5.39 -4.45
CA SER A 200 5.32 -5.92 -5.28
C SER A 200 4.80 -6.57 -6.57
N SER A 201 3.74 -7.38 -6.48
CA SER A 201 3.19 -8.11 -7.63
C SER A 201 2.62 -7.15 -8.68
N VAL A 202 1.92 -6.10 -8.25
CA VAL A 202 1.36 -5.10 -9.14
C VAL A 202 2.44 -4.23 -9.78
N THR A 203 3.46 -3.85 -9.02
CA THR A 203 4.58 -3.06 -9.56
C THR A 203 5.34 -3.85 -10.62
N VAL A 204 5.65 -5.13 -10.35
CA VAL A 204 6.29 -6.01 -11.32
C VAL A 204 5.42 -6.16 -12.57
N PHE A 205 4.12 -6.37 -12.41
CA PHE A 205 3.20 -6.51 -13.54
C PHE A 205 3.13 -5.26 -14.42
N LEU A 206 3.06 -4.06 -13.81
CA LEU A 206 3.09 -2.79 -14.57
C LEU A 206 4.43 -2.60 -15.31
N LEU A 207 5.55 -2.97 -14.69
CA LEU A 207 6.86 -2.94 -15.31
C LEU A 207 6.98 -3.95 -16.46
N ASP A 208 6.38 -5.14 -16.34
CA ASP A 208 6.34 -6.13 -17.40
C ASP A 208 5.55 -5.64 -18.61
N ILE A 209 4.37 -5.06 -18.43
CA ILE A 209 3.60 -4.44 -19.53
C ILE A 209 4.44 -3.35 -20.21
N ALA A 210 5.10 -2.49 -19.42
CA ALA A 210 5.90 -1.42 -19.96
C ALA A 210 7.12 -1.96 -20.71
N SER A 211 7.87 -2.90 -20.15
CA SER A 211 9.09 -3.44 -20.77
C SER A 211 8.83 -4.13 -22.10
N HIS A 212 7.71 -4.87 -22.23
CA HIS A 212 7.38 -5.62 -23.43
C HIS A 212 6.66 -4.77 -24.49
N SER A 213 5.76 -3.89 -24.09
CA SER A 213 4.87 -3.17 -25.04
C SER A 213 5.19 -1.69 -25.16
N TYR A 214 5.76 -1.07 -24.12
CA TYR A 214 5.98 0.39 -24.02
C TYR A 214 7.31 0.73 -23.33
N PRO A 215 8.49 0.37 -23.89
CA PRO A 215 9.77 0.55 -23.20
C PRO A 215 10.07 1.98 -22.75
N GLN A 216 9.51 2.98 -23.45
CA GLN A 216 9.68 4.40 -23.10
C GLN A 216 8.85 4.81 -21.87
N ALA A 217 7.92 3.97 -21.40
CA ALA A 217 7.04 4.24 -20.26
C ALA A 217 7.48 3.56 -18.96
N LEU A 218 8.69 3.00 -18.87
CA LEU A 218 9.19 2.29 -17.68
C LEU A 218 9.19 3.17 -16.42
N ASP A 219 9.63 4.43 -16.54
CA ASP A 219 9.61 5.36 -15.41
C ASP A 219 8.20 5.67 -14.95
N LEU A 220 7.29 5.84 -15.92
CA LEU A 220 5.87 6.05 -15.64
C LEU A 220 5.25 4.81 -14.96
N ALA A 221 5.55 3.60 -15.43
CA ALA A 221 5.06 2.36 -14.85
C ALA A 221 5.44 2.21 -13.37
N SER A 222 6.67 2.61 -13.00
CA SER A 222 7.15 2.57 -11.62
C SER A 222 6.43 3.56 -10.71
N SER A 223 5.90 4.66 -11.25
CA SER A 223 5.22 5.71 -10.47
C SER A 223 3.73 5.50 -10.32
N LEU A 224 3.09 4.66 -11.15
CA LEU A 224 1.63 4.45 -11.10
C LEU A 224 1.17 3.86 -9.78
N ASN A 225 1.89 2.86 -9.24
CA ASN A 225 1.48 2.22 -7.99
C ASN A 225 1.38 3.23 -6.83
N PRO A 226 2.40 4.03 -6.46
CA PRO A 226 2.27 5.00 -5.38
C PRO A 226 1.22 6.07 -5.66
N VAL A 227 1.06 6.53 -6.91
CA VAL A 227 0.06 7.55 -7.25
C VAL A 227 -1.35 7.02 -7.02
N PHE A 228 -1.69 5.86 -7.61
CA PHE A 228 -3.05 5.31 -7.48
C PHE A 228 -3.33 4.74 -6.08
N SER A 229 -2.29 4.31 -5.35
CA SER A 229 -2.41 3.97 -3.93
C SER A 229 -2.89 5.18 -3.11
N ASN A 230 -2.29 6.36 -3.31
CA ASN A 230 -2.72 7.57 -2.60
C ASN A 230 -4.16 7.99 -2.97
N VAL A 231 -4.57 7.82 -4.24
CA VAL A 231 -5.97 8.02 -4.63
C VAL A 231 -6.89 7.06 -3.88
N GLY A 232 -6.52 5.78 -3.79
CA GLY A 232 -7.28 4.77 -3.06
C GLY A 232 -7.37 5.06 -1.56
N ILE A 233 -6.27 5.50 -0.93
CA ILE A 233 -6.24 5.95 0.47
C ILE A 233 -7.24 7.09 0.68
N ALA A 234 -7.19 8.11 -0.18
CA ALA A 234 -8.10 9.25 -0.09
C ALA A 234 -9.57 8.83 -0.25
N VAL A 235 -9.89 8.01 -1.25
CA VAL A 235 -11.25 7.51 -1.49
C VAL A 235 -11.75 6.68 -0.31
N GLY A 236 -10.94 5.72 0.18
CA GLY A 236 -11.32 4.85 1.29
C GLY A 236 -11.57 5.63 2.59
N SER A 237 -10.65 6.53 2.93
CA SER A 237 -10.77 7.37 4.12
C SER A 237 -11.96 8.33 4.03
N LEU A 238 -12.20 8.95 2.86
CA LEU A 238 -13.32 9.85 2.63
C LEU A 238 -14.66 9.12 2.76
N VAL A 239 -14.80 7.98 2.10
CA VAL A 239 -16.03 7.17 2.17
C VAL A 239 -16.31 6.73 3.60
N ALA A 240 -15.29 6.27 4.33
CA ALA A 240 -15.42 5.91 5.74
C ALA A 240 -15.82 7.11 6.61
N ALA A 241 -15.21 8.29 6.38
CA ALA A 241 -15.52 9.51 7.13
C ALA A 241 -16.96 10.00 6.90
N GLN A 242 -17.51 9.81 5.71
CA GLN A 242 -18.92 10.11 5.45
C GLN A 242 -19.84 9.05 6.06
N ALA A 243 -19.46 7.79 5.97
CA ALA A 243 -20.26 6.66 6.42
C ALA A 243 -20.51 6.66 7.94
N ILE A 244 -19.55 7.07 8.77
CA ILE A 244 -19.70 7.10 10.23
C ILE A 244 -20.81 8.06 10.71
N ASN A 245 -21.28 8.96 9.86
CA ASN A 245 -22.44 9.81 10.19
C ASN A 245 -23.78 9.03 10.12
N PHE A 246 -23.80 7.88 9.47
CA PHE A 246 -25.01 7.08 9.19
C PHE A 246 -24.95 5.67 9.77
N ILE A 247 -23.75 5.12 9.97
CA ILE A 247 -23.53 3.76 10.43
C ILE A 247 -22.55 3.73 11.61
N SER A 248 -22.58 2.64 12.38
CA SER A 248 -21.64 2.46 13.50
C SER A 248 -20.20 2.21 12.99
N ILE A 249 -19.21 2.51 13.82
CA ILE A 249 -17.79 2.28 13.51
C ILE A 249 -17.53 0.80 13.19
N ALA A 250 -18.20 -0.12 13.87
CA ALA A 250 -18.12 -1.55 13.59
C ALA A 250 -18.58 -1.92 12.16
N GLN A 251 -19.53 -1.17 11.61
CA GLN A 251 -20.08 -1.46 10.27
C GLN A 251 -19.19 -0.95 9.13
N ILE A 252 -18.18 -0.12 9.42
CA ILE A 252 -17.22 0.36 8.39
C ILE A 252 -16.51 -0.80 7.68
N VAL A 253 -16.28 -1.92 8.36
CA VAL A 253 -15.62 -3.09 7.75
C VAL A 253 -16.43 -3.70 6.62
N PHE A 254 -17.77 -3.52 6.59
CA PHE A 254 -18.59 -3.97 5.47
C PHE A 254 -18.37 -3.12 4.21
N ILE A 255 -18.11 -1.80 4.37
CA ILE A 255 -17.71 -0.94 3.27
C ILE A 255 -16.36 -1.39 2.71
N SER A 256 -15.41 -1.70 3.61
CA SER A 256 -14.12 -2.27 3.22
C SER A 256 -14.27 -3.59 2.47
N ALA A 257 -15.23 -4.44 2.88
CA ALA A 257 -15.52 -5.70 2.19
C ALA A 257 -16.06 -5.48 0.77
N ILE A 258 -16.90 -4.46 0.56
CA ILE A 258 -17.39 -4.10 -0.79
C ILE A 258 -16.20 -3.68 -1.68
N PHE A 259 -15.31 -2.82 -1.19
CA PHE A 259 -14.12 -2.43 -1.95
C PHE A 259 -13.19 -3.61 -2.25
N ALA A 260 -12.99 -4.52 -1.28
CA ALA A 260 -12.20 -5.73 -1.47
C ALA A 260 -12.85 -6.67 -2.51
N PHE A 261 -14.17 -6.77 -2.53
CA PHE A 261 -14.89 -7.56 -3.53
C PHE A 261 -14.79 -6.97 -4.93
N ILE A 262 -14.84 -5.63 -5.06
CA ILE A 262 -14.58 -4.96 -6.35
C ILE A 262 -13.14 -5.21 -6.80
N ALA A 263 -12.16 -5.15 -5.87
CA ALA A 263 -10.77 -5.48 -6.17
C ALA A 263 -10.62 -6.93 -6.64
N PHE A 264 -11.34 -7.89 -6.04
CA PHE A 264 -11.41 -9.28 -6.51
C PHE A 264 -11.89 -9.38 -7.96
N ILE A 265 -12.99 -8.71 -8.32
CA ILE A 265 -13.54 -8.71 -9.68
C ILE A 265 -12.51 -8.15 -10.67
N LEU A 266 -11.87 -7.02 -10.34
CA LEU A 266 -10.83 -6.41 -11.17
C LEU A 266 -9.63 -7.34 -11.35
N ALA A 267 -9.16 -7.98 -10.28
CA ALA A 267 -8.06 -8.94 -10.35
C ALA A 267 -8.42 -10.17 -11.21
N MET A 268 -9.66 -10.65 -11.14
CA MET A 268 -10.14 -11.73 -12.03
C MET A 268 -10.17 -11.28 -13.48
N THR A 269 -10.64 -10.07 -13.76
CA THR A 269 -10.66 -9.51 -15.12
C THR A 269 -9.23 -9.40 -15.68
N ILE A 270 -8.27 -8.93 -14.89
CA ILE A 270 -6.85 -8.86 -15.27
C ILE A 270 -6.33 -10.27 -15.58
N LYS A 271 -6.62 -11.25 -14.73
CA LYS A 271 -6.23 -12.65 -14.94
C LYS A 271 -6.73 -13.23 -16.26
N TYR A 272 -7.96 -12.90 -16.68
CA TYR A 272 -8.52 -13.35 -17.95
C TYR A 272 -7.89 -12.65 -19.16
N LEU A 273 -7.47 -11.39 -19.02
CA LEU A 273 -6.79 -10.65 -20.09
C LEU A 273 -5.33 -11.09 -20.34
N ILE A 274 -4.73 -11.77 -19.36
CA ILE A 274 -3.33 -12.28 -19.46
C ILE A 274 -3.30 -13.71 -20.03
N ARG A 275 -4.43 -14.38 -20.09
CA ARG A 275 -4.54 -15.70 -20.75
C ARG A 275 -4.59 -15.57 -22.26
#